data_f7c0f38a997a6def36a2a0cfb13d3f08
#
_entry.id   f7c0f38a997a6def36a2a0cfb13d3f08
#
_cell.length_a   1.000
_cell.length_b   1.000
_cell.length_c   1.000
_cell.angle_alpha   90.00
_cell.angle_beta   90.00
_cell.angle_gamma   90.00
#
_symmetry.space_group_name_H-M   'P 1'
#
loop_
_entity.id
_entity.type
_entity.pdbx_description
1 polymer ?
#
loop_
_entity_poly.entity_id
_entity_poly.type
_entity_poly.pdbx_seq_one_letter_code
_entity_poly.pdbx_strand_id
1 'polypeptide(L)'
;MEHSEGLWEQVGHGTPDAQAHEQHSDMRSVQNLEAIINEGLRVALLEETPDQSLEVLLEHLGKALNGERTYIFEQNESGCDDNTYEWAADGVEPEKESLQNVPPEVCASWYRKFSIGKHIVIESLEDIRETDPLQYENLKRQGVHSLVVVPLYDGKRIIGFYGVDN
;
A
#
# COMPACT_ATOMS: atom_id res chain seq x y z
N MET A 1 -49.54 41.94 5.83
CA MET A 1 -49.87 40.51 5.77
C MET A 1 -49.00 39.88 4.71
N GLU A 2 -47.97 39.19 5.11
CA GLU A 2 -47.41 38.07 4.37
C GLU A 2 -46.24 37.48 5.19
N HIS A 3 -46.44 36.23 5.60
CA HIS A 3 -45.52 35.47 6.39
C HIS A 3 -44.42 34.90 5.46
N SER A 4 -43.16 35.12 5.78
CA SER A 4 -42.04 34.38 5.23
C SER A 4 -41.60 33.35 6.27
N GLU A 5 -41.96 32.09 6.04
CA GLU A 5 -41.45 30.94 6.79
C GLU A 5 -40.01 30.68 6.40
N GLY A 6 -39.13 30.73 7.39
CA GLY A 6 -37.72 30.37 7.24
C GLY A 6 -37.56 28.86 7.24
N LEU A 7 -36.93 28.33 6.17
CA LEU A 7 -36.39 26.96 6.12
C LEU A 7 -35.19 26.87 7.06
N TRP A 8 -35.33 26.08 8.13
CA TRP A 8 -34.22 25.63 8.95
C TRP A 8 -33.64 24.36 8.35
N GLU A 9 -32.48 24.46 7.71
CA GLU A 9 -31.67 23.31 7.34
C GLU A 9 -31.27 22.56 8.61
N GLN A 10 -31.73 21.33 8.75
CA GLN A 10 -31.25 20.40 9.76
C GLN A 10 -29.86 19.90 9.35
N VAL A 11 -28.83 20.49 9.92
CA VAL A 11 -27.48 19.90 9.95
C VAL A 11 -27.56 18.70 10.88
N GLY A 12 -27.51 17.52 10.32
CA GLY A 12 -27.50 16.26 11.08
C GLY A 12 -26.20 16.15 11.90
N HIS A 13 -26.26 16.53 13.16
CA HIS A 13 -25.24 16.18 14.13
C HIS A 13 -25.44 14.71 14.49
N GLY A 14 -24.49 13.85 14.09
CA GLY A 14 -24.43 12.46 14.57
C GLY A 14 -24.49 12.45 16.11
N THR A 15 -25.21 11.48 16.66
CA THR A 15 -25.38 11.37 18.10
C THR A 15 -24.01 11.11 18.78
N PRO A 16 -23.79 11.60 20.02
CA PRO A 16 -22.55 11.36 20.78
C PRO A 16 -22.15 9.88 20.88
N ASP A 17 -23.11 8.99 20.92
CA ASP A 17 -22.89 7.54 20.96
C ASP A 17 -22.31 6.97 19.65
N ALA A 18 -22.74 7.49 18.47
CA ALA A 18 -22.19 7.08 17.19
C ALA A 18 -20.73 7.49 17.04
N GLN A 19 -20.37 8.70 17.46
CA GLN A 19 -18.99 9.20 17.44
C GLN A 19 -18.09 8.45 18.42
N ALA A 20 -18.60 8.09 19.61
CA ALA A 20 -17.87 7.28 20.57
C ALA A 20 -17.63 5.84 20.07
N HIS A 21 -18.58 5.24 19.38
CA HIS A 21 -18.43 3.92 18.75
C HIS A 21 -17.41 3.93 17.60
N GLU A 22 -17.42 4.95 16.76
CA GLU A 22 -16.47 5.12 15.66
C GLU A 22 -15.03 5.30 16.17
N GLN A 23 -14.82 6.19 17.16
CA GLN A 23 -13.52 6.38 17.80
C GLN A 23 -13.00 5.11 18.50
N HIS A 24 -13.88 4.30 19.08
CA HIS A 24 -13.49 3.05 19.74
C HIS A 24 -13.13 1.95 18.73
N SER A 25 -13.81 1.93 17.59
CA SER A 25 -13.48 1.06 16.45
C SER A 25 -12.11 1.41 15.86
N ASP A 26 -11.85 2.69 15.63
CA ASP A 26 -10.58 3.18 15.09
C ASP A 26 -9.40 2.89 16.02
N MET A 27 -9.56 3.10 17.34
CA MET A 27 -8.52 2.77 18.32
C MET A 27 -8.19 1.27 18.35
N ARG A 28 -9.20 0.39 18.23
CA ARG A 28 -8.95 -1.07 18.17
C ARG A 28 -8.22 -1.47 16.89
N SER A 29 -8.56 -0.83 15.77
CA SER A 29 -7.90 -1.07 14.48
C SER A 29 -6.43 -0.66 14.52
N VAL A 30 -6.11 0.49 15.13
CA VAL A 30 -4.73 0.97 15.31
C VAL A 30 -3.95 0.03 16.23
N GLN A 31 -4.51 -0.38 17.37
CA GLN A 31 -3.86 -1.31 18.31
C GLN A 31 -3.59 -2.68 17.67
N ASN A 32 -4.51 -3.16 16.82
CA ASN A 32 -4.31 -4.40 16.07
C ASN A 32 -3.17 -4.26 15.06
N LEU A 33 -3.08 -3.15 14.36
CA LEU A 33 -2.02 -2.88 13.39
C LEU A 33 -0.65 -2.79 14.07
N GLU A 34 -0.55 -2.10 15.21
CA GLU A 34 0.68 -2.05 16.02
C GLU A 34 1.12 -3.44 16.48
N ALA A 35 0.19 -4.27 16.94
CA ALA A 35 0.49 -5.64 17.34
C ALA A 35 1.00 -6.49 16.17
N ILE A 36 0.40 -6.35 14.99
CA ILE A 36 0.81 -7.03 13.75
C ILE A 36 2.25 -6.62 13.37
N ILE A 37 2.53 -5.32 13.34
CA ILE A 37 3.86 -4.79 13.00
C ILE A 37 4.91 -5.29 14.00
N ASN A 38 4.63 -5.19 15.29
CA ASN A 38 5.54 -5.62 16.34
C ASN A 38 5.84 -7.12 16.26
N GLU A 39 4.83 -7.95 16.00
CA GLU A 39 5.04 -9.39 15.84
C GLU A 39 5.84 -9.70 14.57
N GLY A 40 5.55 -9.04 13.45
CA GLY A 40 6.33 -9.17 12.21
C GLY A 40 7.80 -8.83 12.41
N LEU A 41 8.09 -7.72 13.08
CA LEU A 41 9.46 -7.32 13.42
C LEU A 41 10.11 -8.32 14.38
N ARG A 42 9.39 -8.82 15.37
CA ARG A 42 9.90 -9.81 16.32
C ARG A 42 10.33 -11.09 15.63
N VAL A 43 9.51 -11.64 14.72
CA VAL A 43 9.86 -12.88 14.01
C VAL A 43 11.00 -12.63 13.03
N ALA A 44 11.00 -11.51 12.30
CA ALA A 44 12.07 -11.13 11.38
C ALA A 44 13.45 -11.00 12.08
N LEU A 45 13.48 -10.45 13.28
CA LEU A 45 14.71 -10.30 14.08
C LEU A 45 15.29 -11.62 14.63
N LEU A 46 14.56 -12.73 14.51
CA LEU A 46 15.06 -14.05 14.90
C LEU A 46 15.81 -14.76 13.76
N GLU A 47 15.71 -14.25 12.54
CA GLU A 47 16.35 -14.84 11.39
C GLU A 47 17.87 -14.57 11.35
N GLU A 48 18.63 -15.49 10.74
CA GLU A 48 20.08 -15.44 10.72
C GLU A 48 20.65 -14.42 9.71
N THR A 49 19.88 -14.13 8.66
CA THR A 49 20.32 -13.22 7.59
C THR A 49 19.29 -12.12 7.32
N PRO A 50 19.73 -10.95 6.83
CA PRO A 50 18.80 -9.88 6.44
C PRO A 50 17.79 -10.31 5.38
N ASP A 51 18.18 -11.16 4.42
CA ASP A 51 17.30 -11.66 3.37
C ASP A 51 16.16 -12.48 3.95
N GLN A 52 16.47 -13.45 4.84
CA GLN A 52 15.48 -14.24 5.56
C GLN A 52 14.55 -13.36 6.42
N SER A 53 15.12 -12.34 7.07
CA SER A 53 14.34 -11.37 7.84
C SER A 53 13.30 -10.65 6.99
N LEU A 54 13.67 -10.22 5.77
CA LEU A 54 12.76 -9.55 4.84
C LEU A 54 11.70 -10.50 4.31
N GLU A 55 12.06 -11.74 3.93
CA GLU A 55 11.12 -12.75 3.46
C GLU A 55 10.05 -13.07 4.50
N VAL A 56 10.46 -13.33 5.76
CA VAL A 56 9.55 -13.60 6.88
C VAL A 56 8.66 -12.39 7.18
N LEU A 57 9.22 -11.17 7.12
CA LEU A 57 8.45 -9.95 7.33
C LEU A 57 7.40 -9.75 6.25
N LEU A 58 7.74 -9.94 4.97
CA LEU A 58 6.81 -9.83 3.85
C LEU A 58 5.67 -10.83 3.97
N GLU A 59 5.97 -12.09 4.27
CA GLU A 59 4.96 -13.13 4.51
C GLU A 59 4.02 -12.75 5.65
N HIS A 60 4.58 -12.30 6.79
CA HIS A 60 3.78 -11.91 7.96
C HIS A 60 2.84 -10.75 7.63
N LEU A 61 3.36 -9.71 6.98
CA LEU A 61 2.56 -8.55 6.59
C LEU A 61 1.50 -8.89 5.54
N GLY A 62 1.85 -9.71 4.54
CA GLY A 62 0.92 -10.16 3.52
C GLY A 62 -0.27 -10.90 4.11
N LYS A 63 -0.02 -11.87 4.98
CA LYS A 63 -1.07 -12.61 5.69
C LYS A 63 -1.91 -11.72 6.60
N ALA A 64 -1.27 -10.83 7.34
CA ALA A 64 -1.95 -9.96 8.31
C ALA A 64 -2.83 -8.89 7.63
N LEU A 65 -2.40 -8.40 6.47
CA LEU A 65 -3.14 -7.43 5.66
C LEU A 65 -4.12 -8.08 4.68
N ASN A 66 -4.17 -9.42 4.65
CA ASN A 66 -4.95 -10.20 3.69
C ASN A 66 -4.65 -9.82 2.24
N GLY A 67 -3.36 -9.54 1.97
CA GLY A 67 -2.85 -9.26 0.63
C GLY A 67 -2.60 -10.54 -0.16
N GLU A 68 -2.66 -10.46 -1.48
CA GLU A 68 -2.28 -11.54 -2.37
C GLU A 68 -0.78 -11.58 -2.59
N ARG A 69 -0.11 -10.42 -2.68
CA ARG A 69 1.34 -10.30 -2.75
C ARG A 69 1.82 -9.14 -1.87
N THR A 70 3.03 -9.32 -1.33
CA THR A 70 3.83 -8.24 -0.74
C THR A 70 5.21 -8.27 -1.34
N TYR A 71 5.77 -7.09 -1.62
CA TYR A 71 7.01 -7.00 -2.37
C TYR A 71 7.84 -5.77 -2.01
N ILE A 72 9.14 -5.88 -2.29
CA ILE A 72 10.09 -4.77 -2.26
C ILE A 72 10.68 -4.63 -3.66
N PHE A 73 10.63 -3.42 -4.18
CA PHE A 73 11.36 -3.01 -5.37
C PHE A 73 12.51 -2.09 -4.96
N GLU A 74 13.67 -2.33 -5.54
CA GLU A 74 14.85 -1.50 -5.34
C GLU A 74 15.33 -0.95 -6.69
N GLN A 75 15.74 0.31 -6.67
CA GLN A 75 16.28 0.95 -7.87
C GLN A 75 17.71 0.48 -8.11
N ASN A 76 17.97 -0.13 -9.27
CA ASN A 76 19.30 -0.59 -9.66
C ASN A 76 20.17 0.55 -10.21
N GLU A 77 21.45 0.24 -10.53
CA GLU A 77 22.42 1.23 -11.03
C GLU A 77 22.01 1.89 -12.36
N SER A 78 21.17 1.24 -13.15
CA SER A 78 20.65 1.77 -14.41
C SER A 78 19.43 2.67 -14.23
N GLY A 79 18.94 2.81 -12.98
CA GLY A 79 17.73 3.57 -12.65
C GLY A 79 16.42 2.81 -12.94
N CYS A 80 16.51 1.54 -13.30
CA CYS A 80 15.35 0.65 -13.38
C CYS A 80 15.00 0.10 -11.99
N ASP A 81 13.77 -0.36 -11.84
CA ASP A 81 13.31 -1.00 -10.61
C ASP A 81 13.36 -2.53 -10.76
N ASP A 82 13.92 -3.21 -9.75
CA ASP A 82 13.95 -4.66 -9.66
C ASP A 82 13.08 -5.12 -8.48
N ASN A 83 12.20 -6.09 -8.67
CA ASN A 83 11.51 -6.78 -7.59
C ASN A 83 12.51 -7.68 -6.87
N THR A 84 13.07 -7.20 -5.75
CA THR A 84 14.15 -7.89 -5.04
C THR A 84 13.62 -8.91 -4.03
N TYR A 85 12.47 -8.63 -3.41
CA TYR A 85 11.83 -9.53 -2.46
C TYR A 85 10.32 -9.57 -2.73
N GLU A 86 9.76 -10.77 -2.69
CA GLU A 86 8.32 -10.97 -2.88
C GLU A 86 7.84 -12.17 -2.06
N TRP A 87 6.69 -12.00 -1.44
CA TRP A 87 5.86 -13.09 -0.95
C TRP A 87 4.54 -13.08 -1.72
N ALA A 88 4.08 -14.25 -2.14
CA ALA A 88 2.78 -14.47 -2.77
C ALA A 88 1.96 -15.47 -1.96
N ALA A 89 0.67 -15.23 -1.83
CA ALA A 89 -0.26 -16.13 -1.17
C ALA A 89 -0.43 -17.44 -1.95
N ASP A 90 -0.91 -18.48 -1.28
CA ASP A 90 -1.17 -19.77 -1.92
C ASP A 90 -2.13 -19.62 -3.11
N GLY A 91 -1.70 -20.08 -4.28
CA GLY A 91 -2.46 -20.01 -5.53
C GLY A 91 -2.33 -18.70 -6.30
N VAL A 92 -1.56 -17.75 -5.80
CA VAL A 92 -1.22 -16.51 -6.50
C VAL A 92 0.11 -16.71 -7.24
N GLU A 93 0.16 -16.32 -8.52
CA GLU A 93 1.38 -16.43 -9.31
C GLU A 93 2.40 -15.36 -8.89
N PRO A 94 3.64 -15.73 -8.52
CA PRO A 94 4.68 -14.77 -8.23
C PRO A 94 5.11 -13.99 -9.48
N GLU A 95 5.40 -12.70 -9.30
CA GLU A 95 5.83 -11.82 -10.39
C GLU A 95 7.30 -11.39 -10.29
N LYS A 96 8.02 -11.82 -9.24
CA LYS A 96 9.40 -11.42 -8.98
C LYS A 96 10.32 -11.57 -10.21
N GLU A 97 10.28 -12.74 -10.85
CA GLU A 97 11.16 -13.03 -11.98
C GLU A 97 10.77 -12.24 -13.25
N SER A 98 9.50 -11.88 -13.40
CA SER A 98 9.00 -11.11 -14.55
C SER A 98 9.17 -9.60 -14.39
N LEU A 99 9.39 -9.12 -13.17
CA LEU A 99 9.49 -7.71 -12.81
C LEU A 99 10.94 -7.31 -12.46
N GLN A 100 11.86 -7.66 -13.34
CA GLN A 100 13.27 -7.26 -13.29
C GLN A 100 13.55 -6.20 -14.36
N ASN A 101 14.41 -5.22 -14.05
CA ASN A 101 14.75 -4.10 -14.92
C ASN A 101 13.52 -3.35 -15.45
N VAL A 102 12.53 -3.11 -14.57
CA VAL A 102 11.33 -2.33 -14.94
C VAL A 102 11.76 -0.91 -15.29
N PRO A 103 11.47 -0.44 -16.51
CA PRO A 103 11.93 0.86 -16.97
C PRO A 103 11.43 2.02 -16.11
N PRO A 104 12.22 3.09 -15.90
CA PRO A 104 11.84 4.22 -15.03
C PRO A 104 10.53 4.88 -15.41
N GLU A 105 10.15 4.88 -16.69
CA GLU A 105 8.90 5.48 -17.17
C GLU A 105 7.66 4.77 -16.63
N VAL A 106 7.74 3.49 -16.32
CA VAL A 106 6.62 2.71 -15.76
C VAL A 106 6.24 3.23 -14.38
N CYS A 107 7.23 3.46 -13.51
CA CYS A 107 7.02 3.92 -12.15
C CYS A 107 7.16 5.45 -11.97
N ALA A 108 7.36 6.21 -13.06
CA ALA A 108 7.62 7.65 -12.99
C ALA A 108 6.52 8.46 -12.28
N SER A 109 5.25 8.09 -12.44
CA SER A 109 4.13 8.73 -11.75
C SER A 109 4.19 8.54 -10.24
N TRP A 110 4.63 7.36 -9.80
CA TRP A 110 4.78 7.01 -8.39
C TRP A 110 5.94 7.77 -7.75
N TYR A 111 7.12 7.76 -8.39
CA TYR A 111 8.29 8.50 -7.90
C TYR A 111 8.03 10.01 -7.79
N ARG A 112 7.23 10.61 -8.69
CA ARG A 112 6.77 12.01 -8.52
C ARG A 112 5.94 12.21 -7.25
N LYS A 113 5.06 11.27 -6.89
CA LYS A 113 4.30 11.33 -5.64
C LYS A 113 5.19 11.10 -4.42
N PHE A 114 6.11 10.14 -4.50
CA PHE A 114 7.08 9.87 -3.43
C PHE A 114 7.97 11.08 -3.13
N SER A 115 8.42 11.81 -4.15
CA SER A 115 9.27 13.00 -3.98
C SER A 115 8.63 14.15 -3.20
N ILE A 116 7.29 14.16 -3.10
CA ILE A 116 6.53 15.12 -2.29
C ILE A 116 5.93 14.47 -1.02
N GLY A 117 6.50 13.33 -0.59
CA GLY A 117 6.12 12.66 0.65
C GLY A 117 4.77 11.92 0.61
N LYS A 118 4.25 11.63 -0.59
CA LYS A 118 2.99 10.88 -0.74
C LYS A 118 3.29 9.39 -0.99
N HIS A 119 2.36 8.56 -0.59
CA HIS A 119 2.27 7.14 -0.95
C HIS A 119 1.22 6.92 -2.06
N ILE A 120 1.16 5.72 -2.60
CA ILE A 120 0.19 5.31 -3.61
C ILE A 120 -0.89 4.47 -2.93
N VAL A 121 -2.15 4.80 -3.21
CA VAL A 121 -3.31 3.96 -2.89
C VAL A 121 -4.14 3.86 -4.15
N ILE A 122 -4.42 2.64 -4.59
CA ILE A 122 -5.33 2.32 -5.70
C ILE A 122 -6.36 1.38 -5.11
N GLU A 123 -7.55 1.88 -4.85
CA GLU A 123 -8.67 1.09 -4.32
C GLU A 123 -9.30 0.22 -5.41
N SER A 124 -9.30 0.72 -6.63
CA SER A 124 -9.71 -0.01 -7.83
C SER A 124 -8.78 0.31 -8.99
N LEU A 125 -8.28 -0.72 -9.67
CA LEU A 125 -7.41 -0.53 -10.82
C LEU A 125 -8.04 0.36 -11.90
N GLU A 126 -9.36 0.29 -12.07
CA GLU A 126 -10.08 1.10 -13.05
C GLU A 126 -9.98 2.61 -12.80
N ASP A 127 -9.70 3.05 -11.56
CA ASP A 127 -9.57 4.47 -11.20
C ASP A 127 -8.37 5.15 -11.87
N ILE A 128 -7.35 4.37 -12.25
CA ILE A 128 -6.14 4.90 -12.90
C ILE A 128 -6.12 4.71 -14.41
N ARG A 129 -7.13 4.08 -14.99
CA ARG A 129 -7.17 3.73 -16.41
C ARG A 129 -6.89 4.92 -17.36
N GLU A 130 -7.49 6.08 -17.06
CA GLU A 130 -7.34 7.28 -17.90
C GLU A 130 -6.19 8.19 -17.42
N THR A 131 -5.90 8.17 -16.13
CA THR A 131 -4.90 9.07 -15.51
C THR A 131 -3.48 8.53 -15.54
N ASP A 132 -3.31 7.20 -15.57
CA ASP A 132 -2.02 6.52 -15.65
C ASP A 132 -2.14 5.22 -16.46
N PRO A 133 -2.39 5.30 -17.79
CA PRO A 133 -2.65 4.13 -18.62
C PRO A 133 -1.47 3.15 -18.69
N LEU A 134 -0.23 3.64 -18.55
CA LEU A 134 0.95 2.77 -18.55
C LEU A 134 0.97 1.87 -17.31
N GLN A 135 0.72 2.44 -16.12
CA GLN A 135 0.60 1.66 -14.88
C GLN A 135 -0.65 0.78 -14.89
N TYR A 136 -1.76 1.27 -15.43
CA TYR A 136 -2.98 0.47 -15.58
C TYR A 136 -2.69 -0.83 -16.35
N GLU A 137 -2.06 -0.76 -17.51
CA GLU A 137 -1.75 -1.95 -18.32
C GLU A 137 -0.72 -2.86 -17.63
N ASN A 138 0.27 -2.28 -16.94
CA ASN A 138 1.26 -3.04 -16.18
C ASN A 138 0.61 -3.85 -15.05
N LEU A 139 -0.21 -3.20 -14.22
CA LEU A 139 -0.88 -3.85 -13.09
C LEU A 139 -1.96 -4.84 -13.53
N LYS A 140 -2.70 -4.51 -14.60
CA LYS A 140 -3.71 -5.39 -15.17
C LYS A 140 -3.11 -6.73 -15.66
N ARG A 141 -1.93 -6.67 -16.29
CA ARG A 141 -1.22 -7.88 -16.74
C ARG A 141 -0.85 -8.79 -15.57
N GLN A 142 -0.59 -8.23 -14.40
CA GLN A 142 -0.26 -8.94 -13.17
C GLN A 142 -1.50 -9.42 -12.39
N GLY A 143 -2.72 -9.09 -12.86
CA GLY A 143 -3.97 -9.44 -12.19
C GLY A 143 -4.29 -8.59 -10.95
N VAL A 144 -3.58 -7.46 -10.75
CA VAL A 144 -3.81 -6.57 -9.60
C VAL A 144 -5.14 -5.88 -9.70
N HIS A 145 -5.90 -5.87 -8.61
CA HIS A 145 -7.18 -5.17 -8.48
C HIS A 145 -7.08 -3.92 -7.64
N SER A 146 -6.32 -3.99 -6.56
CA SER A 146 -6.06 -2.88 -5.64
C SER A 146 -4.65 -2.97 -5.08
N LEU A 147 -4.08 -1.86 -4.64
CA LEU A 147 -2.76 -1.86 -4.02
C LEU A 147 -2.51 -0.65 -3.12
N VAL A 148 -1.54 -0.83 -2.23
CA VAL A 148 -0.90 0.25 -1.48
C VAL A 148 0.61 0.13 -1.67
N VAL A 149 1.26 1.25 -2.04
CA VAL A 149 2.71 1.30 -2.21
C VAL A 149 3.28 2.50 -1.45
N VAL A 150 4.35 2.27 -0.71
CA VAL A 150 5.05 3.28 0.06
C VAL A 150 6.52 3.33 -0.32
N PRO A 151 7.14 4.53 -0.38
CA PRO A 151 8.55 4.65 -0.73
C PRO A 151 9.46 4.16 0.39
N LEU A 152 10.61 3.59 -0.02
CA LEU A 152 11.73 3.25 0.85
C LEU A 152 12.82 4.31 0.72
N TYR A 153 13.37 4.71 1.86
CA TYR A 153 14.36 5.77 1.94
C TYR A 153 15.69 5.29 2.51
N ASP A 154 16.78 5.76 1.90
CA ASP A 154 18.11 5.80 2.51
C ASP A 154 18.45 7.27 2.79
N GLY A 155 18.34 7.69 4.04
CA GLY A 155 18.40 9.09 4.43
C GLY A 155 17.28 9.91 3.77
N LYS A 156 17.63 10.77 2.81
CA LYS A 156 16.66 11.57 2.04
C LYS A 156 16.41 11.05 0.61
N ARG A 157 17.18 10.02 0.21
CA ARG A 157 17.08 9.45 -1.12
C ARG A 157 16.02 8.34 -1.14
N ILE A 158 15.15 8.35 -2.13
CA ILE A 158 14.26 7.24 -2.41
C ILE A 158 15.09 6.16 -3.11
N ILE A 159 15.11 4.95 -2.55
CA ILE A 159 15.89 3.82 -3.05
C ILE A 159 15.02 2.73 -3.66
N GLY A 160 13.72 2.85 -3.53
CA GLY A 160 12.74 1.88 -4.00
C GLY A 160 11.39 2.07 -3.32
N PHE A 161 10.61 1.02 -3.27
CA PHE A 161 9.31 1.03 -2.63
C PHE A 161 8.93 -0.36 -2.12
N TYR A 162 8.04 -0.37 -1.13
CA TYR A 162 7.35 -1.55 -0.61
C TYR A 162 5.89 -1.49 -1.02
N GLY A 163 5.30 -2.62 -1.38
CA GLY A 163 3.89 -2.69 -1.77
C GLY A 163 3.17 -3.93 -1.25
N VAL A 164 1.84 -3.79 -1.19
CA VAL A 164 0.87 -4.87 -0.97
C VAL A 164 -0.18 -4.74 -2.03
N ASP A 165 -0.54 -5.82 -2.70
CA ASP A 165 -1.63 -5.87 -3.68
C ASP A 165 -2.62 -7.01 -3.43
N ASN A 166 -3.79 -6.89 -4.09
CA ASN A 166 -4.87 -7.86 -4.18
C ASN A 166 -5.39 -7.95 -5.62
#